data_0de4356c9eac1a83c75eba0ccfb32a10
#
_entry.id   0de4356c9eac1a83c75eba0ccfb32a10
#
_cell.length_a   1.000
_cell.length_b   1.000
_cell.length_c   1.000
_cell.angle_alpha   90.00
_cell.angle_beta   90.00
_cell.angle_gamma   90.00
#
_symmetry.space_group_name_H-M   'P 1'
#
loop_
_entity.id
_entity.type
_entity.pdbx_description
1 polymer ?
#
loop_
_entity_poly.entity_id
_entity_poly.type
_entity_poly.pdbx_seq_one_letter_code
_entity_poly.pdbx_strand_id
1 'polypeptide(L)'
;MSVNPLDLHWTIKGNFLLNCNCDVFCNCPMSLGRAIPNSSNGKCFSWWGINIEEGYAEEKWSGFNPIKRESKGVISLDGLNVAILLEVPGPLSAGGWTAGLYIDEKASDDAADALTVIFSGLAGGQTGWFRHMIANFLGVKRCSISYAQHETGWTFTIPEILDGRIEHEAGKDRGEIVKVSNLKYWVAPDIIVCKGGRRSKIRDHGRNWDFTGGSAEYCAVDWSGP
;
A
#
# COMPACT_ATOMS: atom_id res chain seq x y z
N MET A 1 19.42 6.85 6.43
CA MET A 1 18.91 5.47 6.38
C MET A 1 19.90 4.56 7.06
N SER A 2 19.46 3.81 8.04
CA SER A 2 20.27 2.90 8.83
C SER A 2 20.47 1.53 8.17
N VAL A 3 19.61 1.18 7.19
CA VAL A 3 19.65 -0.08 6.43
C VAL A 3 20.19 0.09 5.02
N ASN A 4 20.84 -0.97 4.49
CA ASN A 4 21.32 -0.98 3.11
C ASN A 4 20.26 -1.62 2.20
N PRO A 5 19.70 -0.86 1.24
CA PRO A 5 18.67 -1.39 0.34
C PRO A 5 19.06 -2.62 -0.48
N LEU A 6 20.35 -2.71 -0.87
CA LEU A 6 20.83 -3.76 -1.76
C LEU A 6 21.02 -5.12 -1.06
N ASP A 7 21.08 -5.12 0.26
CA ASP A 7 21.31 -6.32 1.07
C ASP A 7 20.07 -6.65 1.94
N LEU A 8 18.93 -5.96 1.74
CA LEU A 8 17.75 -6.12 2.58
C LEU A 8 16.84 -7.24 2.06
N HIS A 9 16.77 -8.33 2.81
CA HIS A 9 15.76 -9.37 2.65
C HIS A 9 14.57 -9.06 3.55
N TRP A 10 13.37 -9.24 3.06
CA TRP A 10 12.18 -8.90 3.83
C TRP A 10 10.97 -9.75 3.46
N THR A 11 10.07 -9.90 4.41
CA THR A 11 8.73 -10.47 4.18
C THR A 11 7.67 -9.62 4.87
N ILE A 12 6.49 -9.58 4.29
CA ILE A 12 5.30 -8.93 4.85
C ILE A 12 4.10 -9.81 4.53
N LYS A 13 3.41 -10.28 5.58
CA LYS A 13 2.10 -10.93 5.50
C LYS A 13 1.08 -10.08 6.23
N GLY A 14 -0.11 -9.98 5.69
CA GLY A 14 -1.17 -9.19 6.32
C GLY A 14 -2.21 -8.72 5.33
N ASN A 15 -2.66 -7.49 5.50
CA ASN A 15 -3.83 -6.94 4.86
C ASN A 15 -3.46 -5.69 4.05
N PHE A 16 -3.91 -5.65 2.80
CA PHE A 16 -3.81 -4.47 1.95
C PHE A 16 -5.21 -3.91 1.70
N LEU A 17 -5.35 -2.61 1.92
CA LEU A 17 -6.54 -1.83 1.64
C LEU A 17 -6.21 -0.76 0.62
N LEU A 18 -7.08 -0.56 -0.33
CA LEU A 18 -6.99 0.55 -1.28
C LEU A 18 -8.36 1.18 -1.43
N ASN A 19 -8.39 2.51 -1.52
CA ASN A 19 -9.56 3.23 -1.99
C ASN A 19 -9.13 4.36 -2.91
N CYS A 20 -9.79 4.48 -4.04
CA CYS A 20 -9.45 5.43 -5.08
C CYS A 20 -10.68 6.18 -5.62
N ASN A 21 -10.42 7.16 -6.49
CA ASN A 21 -11.45 8.01 -7.11
C ASN A 21 -12.10 7.39 -8.35
N CYS A 22 -11.81 6.14 -8.69
CA CYS A 22 -12.45 5.44 -9.78
C CYS A 22 -13.86 4.99 -9.41
N ASP A 23 -14.68 4.70 -10.44
CA ASP A 23 -15.94 3.99 -10.23
C ASP A 23 -15.68 2.53 -9.84
N VAL A 24 -16.61 1.92 -9.11
CA VAL A 24 -16.57 0.50 -8.75
C VAL A 24 -16.93 -0.36 -9.99
N PHE A 25 -16.17 -1.32 -10.38
CA PHE A 25 -14.90 -1.80 -9.89
C PHE A 25 -13.72 -1.19 -10.68
N CYS A 26 -12.59 -0.90 -10.02
CA CYS A 26 -11.40 -0.37 -10.65
C CYS A 26 -10.88 -1.29 -11.77
N ASN A 27 -10.57 -0.73 -12.94
CA ASN A 27 -10.07 -1.50 -14.08
C ASN A 27 -8.56 -1.84 -14.00
N CYS A 28 -7.83 -1.23 -13.06
CA CYS A 28 -6.38 -1.39 -12.95
C CYS A 28 -5.93 -2.84 -12.66
N PRO A 29 -6.55 -3.61 -11.73
CA PRO A 29 -6.16 -4.99 -11.47
C PRO A 29 -6.27 -5.88 -12.71
N MET A 30 -7.37 -5.75 -13.46
CA MET A 30 -7.61 -6.56 -14.67
C MET A 30 -6.71 -6.20 -15.84
N SER A 31 -6.35 -4.92 -15.96
CA SER A 31 -5.51 -4.41 -17.05
C SER A 31 -4.02 -4.40 -16.74
N LEU A 32 -3.61 -4.88 -15.56
CA LEU A 32 -2.25 -4.76 -15.05
C LEU A 32 -1.75 -3.30 -15.05
N GLY A 33 -2.65 -2.37 -14.71
CA GLY A 33 -2.37 -0.94 -14.69
C GLY A 33 -2.19 -0.26 -16.05
N ARG A 34 -2.52 -0.94 -17.16
CA ARG A 34 -2.34 -0.40 -18.53
C ARG A 34 -3.51 0.45 -19.00
N ALA A 35 -4.70 0.19 -18.49
CA ALA A 35 -5.87 0.98 -18.85
C ALA A 35 -5.83 2.37 -18.21
N ILE A 36 -6.45 3.34 -18.88
CA ILE A 36 -6.73 4.63 -18.27
C ILE A 36 -7.67 4.41 -17.08
N PRO A 37 -7.41 5.03 -15.91
CA PRO A 37 -8.31 4.97 -14.76
C PRO A 37 -9.73 5.35 -15.14
N ASN A 38 -10.73 4.58 -14.67
CA ASN A 38 -12.14 4.86 -14.94
C ASN A 38 -12.74 5.94 -14.03
N SER A 39 -11.91 6.87 -13.60
CA SER A 39 -12.29 8.10 -12.94
C SER A 39 -12.70 9.17 -13.93
N SER A 40 -13.48 10.16 -13.50
CA SER A 40 -14.01 11.22 -14.37
C SER A 40 -12.95 12.05 -15.11
N ASN A 41 -11.71 12.09 -14.61
CA ASN A 41 -10.61 12.86 -15.18
C ASN A 41 -9.45 11.99 -15.71
N GLY A 42 -9.60 10.65 -15.73
CA GLY A 42 -8.58 9.73 -16.22
C GLY A 42 -7.32 9.64 -15.35
N LYS A 43 -7.33 10.24 -14.14
CA LYS A 43 -6.25 10.20 -13.16
C LYS A 43 -6.64 9.33 -11.99
N CYS A 44 -5.66 8.69 -11.35
CA CYS A 44 -5.89 7.93 -10.14
C CYS A 44 -5.40 8.73 -8.93
N PHE A 45 -6.29 8.97 -8.00
CA PHE A 45 -5.99 9.45 -6.65
C PHE A 45 -6.41 8.36 -5.69
N SER A 46 -5.57 8.02 -4.73
CA SER A 46 -5.87 6.94 -3.80
C SER A 46 -5.12 7.10 -2.48
N TRP A 47 -5.62 6.39 -1.49
CA TRP A 47 -4.82 5.97 -0.36
C TRP A 47 -4.70 4.46 -0.34
N TRP A 48 -3.56 3.96 0.11
CA TRP A 48 -3.29 2.56 0.37
C TRP A 48 -2.99 2.40 1.85
N GLY A 49 -3.49 1.35 2.45
CA GLY A 49 -3.20 0.94 3.82
C GLY A 49 -2.66 -0.48 3.84
N ILE A 50 -1.57 -0.69 4.54
CA ILE A 50 -0.97 -2.00 4.74
C ILE A 50 -0.89 -2.25 6.24
N ASN A 51 -1.64 -3.27 6.71
CA ASN A 51 -1.52 -3.78 8.05
C ASN A 51 -0.63 -5.03 8.01
N ILE A 52 0.48 -4.99 8.70
CA ILE A 52 1.47 -6.08 8.76
C ILE A 52 1.14 -6.94 9.98
N GLU A 53 0.61 -8.15 9.75
CA GLU A 53 0.37 -9.11 10.83
C GLU A 53 1.65 -9.80 11.23
N GLU A 54 2.42 -10.26 10.24
CA GLU A 54 3.73 -10.89 10.40
C GLU A 54 4.69 -10.30 9.36
N GLY A 55 5.88 -9.94 9.80
CA GLY A 55 6.87 -9.42 8.87
C GLY A 55 8.24 -9.22 9.51
N TYR A 56 9.26 -9.32 8.70
CA TYR A 56 10.62 -8.98 9.11
C TYR A 56 11.42 -8.35 7.98
N ALA A 57 12.49 -7.67 8.34
CA ALA A 57 13.55 -7.26 7.46
C ALA A 57 14.90 -7.67 8.05
N GLU A 58 15.82 -8.12 7.22
CA GLU A 58 17.16 -8.58 7.63
C GLU A 58 18.19 -8.16 6.60
N GLU A 59 19.27 -7.52 7.03
CA GLU A 59 20.40 -7.24 6.15
C GLU A 59 21.28 -8.49 6.01
N LYS A 60 21.33 -9.05 4.80
CA LYS A 60 22.21 -10.15 4.43
C LYS A 60 23.18 -9.67 3.35
N TRP A 61 24.45 -9.62 3.71
CA TRP A 61 25.47 -9.19 2.76
C TRP A 61 25.53 -10.09 1.53
N SER A 62 25.14 -9.54 0.39
CA SER A 62 25.05 -10.27 -0.90
C SER A 62 26.39 -10.47 -1.60
N GLY A 63 27.47 -9.86 -1.11
CA GLY A 63 28.78 -9.84 -1.76
C GLY A 63 28.94 -8.77 -2.85
N PHE A 64 27.86 -8.14 -3.29
CA PHE A 64 27.90 -7.07 -4.28
C PHE A 64 28.25 -5.70 -3.67
N ASN A 65 28.05 -5.54 -2.37
CA ASN A 65 28.39 -4.31 -1.69
C ASN A 65 29.87 -4.37 -1.24
N PRO A 66 30.74 -3.45 -1.71
CA PRO A 66 32.14 -3.44 -1.32
C PRO A 66 32.37 -3.10 0.16
N ILE A 67 31.37 -2.55 0.83
CA ILE A 67 31.44 -2.15 2.25
C ILE A 67 30.61 -3.14 3.06
N LYS A 68 31.28 -4.12 3.67
CA LYS A 68 30.65 -5.02 4.65
C LYS A 68 30.32 -4.20 5.91
N ARG A 69 29.03 -4.10 6.25
CA ARG A 69 28.56 -3.54 7.52
C ARG A 69 28.24 -4.68 8.50
N GLU A 70 28.30 -4.38 9.78
CA GLU A 70 27.72 -5.29 10.78
C GLU A 70 26.23 -5.38 10.55
N SER A 71 25.72 -6.61 10.45
CA SER A 71 24.28 -6.86 10.32
C SER A 71 23.59 -6.41 11.61
N LYS A 72 22.44 -5.72 11.46
CA LYS A 72 21.59 -5.32 12.60
C LYS A 72 20.76 -6.48 13.15
N GLY A 73 20.91 -7.69 12.56
CA GLY A 73 20.05 -8.82 12.86
C GLY A 73 18.68 -8.70 12.21
N VAL A 74 17.72 -9.46 12.75
CA VAL A 74 16.33 -9.44 12.26
C VAL A 74 15.60 -8.26 12.88
N ILE A 75 15.01 -7.43 12.01
CA ILE A 75 14.18 -6.28 12.36
C ILE A 75 12.73 -6.75 12.26
N SER A 76 11.99 -6.82 13.36
CA SER A 76 10.56 -7.15 13.34
C SER A 76 9.74 -6.02 12.72
N LEU A 77 8.81 -6.40 11.86
CA LEU A 77 7.79 -5.51 11.27
C LEU A 77 6.38 -5.88 11.78
N ASP A 78 6.27 -6.87 12.67
CA ASP A 78 5.00 -7.39 13.18
C ASP A 78 4.15 -6.30 13.83
N GLY A 79 2.87 -6.29 13.51
CA GLY A 79 1.88 -5.38 14.10
C GLY A 79 2.02 -3.92 13.65
N LEU A 80 2.92 -3.62 12.72
CA LEU A 80 3.09 -2.28 12.18
C LEU A 80 2.11 -2.00 11.04
N ASN A 81 1.83 -0.72 10.86
CA ASN A 81 0.99 -0.23 9.77
C ASN A 81 1.76 0.75 8.89
N VAL A 82 1.44 0.72 7.60
CA VAL A 82 1.97 1.66 6.60
C VAL A 82 0.83 2.20 5.76
N ALA A 83 0.83 3.50 5.48
CA ALA A 83 -0.09 4.08 4.50
C ALA A 83 0.67 4.81 3.40
N ILE A 84 0.06 4.87 2.21
CA ILE A 84 0.57 5.58 1.06
C ILE A 84 -0.52 6.50 0.51
N LEU A 85 -0.24 7.79 0.39
CA LEU A 85 -0.98 8.70 -0.44
C LEU A 85 -0.41 8.59 -1.85
N LEU A 86 -1.28 8.39 -2.85
CA LEU A 86 -0.85 8.20 -4.22
C LEU A 86 -1.64 9.05 -5.21
N GLU A 87 -0.93 9.72 -6.11
CA GLU A 87 -1.47 10.42 -7.27
C GLU A 87 -0.79 9.92 -8.53
N VAL A 88 -1.58 9.44 -9.49
CA VAL A 88 -1.09 8.90 -10.76
C VAL A 88 -1.75 9.66 -11.92
N PRO A 89 -0.97 10.25 -12.84
CA PRO A 89 -1.50 11.16 -13.86
C PRO A 89 -2.24 10.46 -15.01
N GLY A 90 -2.18 9.13 -15.09
CA GLY A 90 -2.79 8.34 -16.16
C GLY A 90 -2.77 6.84 -15.83
N PRO A 91 -2.50 5.94 -16.80
CA PRO A 91 -2.34 4.52 -16.51
C PRO A 91 -1.25 4.28 -15.46
N LEU A 92 -1.50 3.39 -14.49
CA LEU A 92 -0.53 3.11 -13.43
C LEU A 92 0.84 2.68 -13.99
N SER A 93 0.83 1.85 -15.04
CA SER A 93 2.06 1.35 -15.67
C SER A 93 2.87 2.42 -16.42
N ALA A 94 2.31 3.60 -16.66
CA ALA A 94 3.03 4.71 -17.31
C ALA A 94 3.96 5.46 -16.35
N GLY A 95 3.85 5.22 -15.03
CA GLY A 95 4.65 5.92 -14.04
C GLY A 95 4.23 7.36 -13.80
N GLY A 96 5.17 8.20 -13.39
CA GLY A 96 4.92 9.59 -13.07
C GLY A 96 4.20 9.79 -11.73
N TRP A 97 4.27 8.81 -10.83
CA TRP A 97 3.56 8.82 -9.57
C TRP A 97 4.09 9.88 -8.61
N THR A 98 3.17 10.51 -7.89
CA THR A 98 3.46 11.28 -6.69
C THR A 98 3.03 10.46 -5.50
N ALA A 99 3.94 10.18 -4.57
CA ALA A 99 3.69 9.32 -3.41
C ALA A 99 4.16 9.94 -2.10
N GLY A 100 3.33 9.89 -1.06
CA GLY A 100 3.68 10.19 0.32
C GLY A 100 3.56 8.95 1.18
N LEU A 101 4.54 8.69 2.05
CA LEU A 101 4.61 7.50 2.89
C LEU A 101 4.35 7.86 4.35
N TYR A 102 3.51 7.08 5.00
CA TYR A 102 3.20 7.19 6.42
C TYR A 102 3.55 5.86 7.10
N ILE A 103 4.34 5.91 8.15
CA ILE A 103 4.79 4.73 8.90
C ILE A 103 4.32 4.85 10.33
N ASP A 104 3.85 3.74 10.88
CA ASP A 104 3.40 3.65 12.27
C ASP A 104 4.47 4.20 13.22
N GLU A 105 4.08 5.11 14.11
CA GLU A 105 4.97 5.69 15.12
C GLU A 105 5.54 4.65 16.09
N LYS A 106 4.89 3.48 16.22
CA LYS A 106 5.36 2.33 17.02
C LYS A 106 6.60 1.67 16.42
N ALA A 107 6.89 1.89 15.13
CA ALA A 107 8.06 1.32 14.49
C ALA A 107 9.35 1.80 15.18
N SER A 108 10.30 0.92 15.40
CA SER A 108 11.66 1.33 15.75
C SER A 108 12.27 2.14 14.59
N ASP A 109 13.35 2.85 14.83
CA ASP A 109 14.02 3.63 13.78
C ASP A 109 14.52 2.72 12.64
N ASP A 110 15.04 1.52 12.99
CA ASP A 110 15.46 0.54 12.00
C ASP A 110 14.30 -0.04 11.21
N ALA A 111 13.15 -0.31 11.85
CA ALA A 111 11.94 -0.75 11.17
C ALA A 111 11.36 0.34 10.25
N ALA A 112 11.38 1.60 10.70
CA ALA A 112 10.93 2.72 9.88
C ALA A 112 11.83 2.94 8.65
N ASP A 113 13.15 2.80 8.81
CA ASP A 113 14.10 2.85 7.70
C ASP A 113 13.89 1.67 6.73
N ALA A 114 13.70 0.43 7.25
CA ALA A 114 13.42 -0.74 6.43
C ALA A 114 12.12 -0.56 5.63
N LEU A 115 11.03 -0.15 6.27
CA LEU A 115 9.74 0.10 5.60
C LEU A 115 9.86 1.22 4.55
N THR A 116 10.64 2.26 4.82
CA THR A 116 10.91 3.33 3.84
C THR A 116 11.58 2.77 2.60
N VAL A 117 12.59 1.92 2.76
CA VAL A 117 13.33 1.30 1.67
C VAL A 117 12.47 0.30 0.89
N ILE A 118 11.63 -0.48 1.58
CA ILE A 118 10.68 -1.42 0.98
C ILE A 118 9.66 -0.68 0.14
N PHE A 119 8.96 0.32 0.70
CA PHE A 119 7.86 1.01 0.02
C PHE A 119 8.29 2.12 -0.94
N SER A 120 9.57 2.50 -0.96
CA SER A 120 10.15 3.28 -2.05
C SER A 120 10.60 2.42 -3.24
N GLY A 121 10.56 1.09 -3.09
CA GLY A 121 10.99 0.12 -4.10
C GLY A 121 12.49 -0.13 -4.16
N LEU A 122 13.27 0.46 -3.26
CA LEU A 122 14.74 0.34 -3.26
C LEU A 122 15.19 -1.05 -2.78
N ALA A 123 14.42 -1.71 -1.93
CA ALA A 123 14.71 -3.06 -1.44
C ALA A 123 14.38 -4.18 -2.44
N GLY A 124 13.89 -3.87 -3.63
CA GLY A 124 13.52 -4.89 -4.61
C GLY A 124 12.28 -5.71 -4.21
N GLY A 125 12.16 -6.93 -4.73
CA GLY A 125 11.04 -7.83 -4.47
C GLY A 125 9.71 -7.31 -5.00
N GLN A 126 8.63 -7.63 -4.27
CA GLN A 126 7.26 -7.31 -4.68
C GLN A 126 7.02 -5.80 -4.91
N THR A 127 7.67 -4.94 -4.15
CA THR A 127 7.56 -3.48 -4.29
C THR A 127 8.65 -2.88 -5.19
N GLY A 128 9.59 -3.67 -5.68
CA GLY A 128 10.79 -3.19 -6.38
C GLY A 128 10.54 -2.33 -7.61
N TRP A 129 9.39 -2.46 -8.26
CA TRP A 129 9.01 -1.65 -9.41
C TRP A 129 8.56 -0.22 -9.04
N PHE A 130 8.21 0.06 -7.76
CA PHE A 130 7.82 1.40 -7.29
C PHE A 130 8.89 2.44 -7.59
N ARG A 131 10.19 2.09 -7.48
CA ARG A 131 11.31 2.98 -7.78
C ARG A 131 11.29 3.56 -9.20
N HIS A 132 10.64 2.85 -10.14
CA HIS A 132 10.51 3.29 -11.52
C HIS A 132 9.21 4.05 -11.77
N MET A 133 8.22 3.89 -10.92
CA MET A 133 6.90 4.52 -11.04
C MET A 133 6.84 5.86 -10.31
N ILE A 134 7.46 5.97 -9.13
CA ILE A 134 7.43 7.17 -8.30
C ILE A 134 8.40 8.20 -8.87
N ALA A 135 7.85 9.25 -9.49
CA ALA A 135 8.62 10.39 -9.99
C ALA A 135 8.76 11.51 -8.95
N ASN A 136 7.80 11.63 -8.04
CA ASN A 136 7.79 12.65 -7.00
C ASN A 136 7.47 12.02 -5.63
N PHE A 137 8.50 11.91 -4.80
CA PHE A 137 8.37 11.39 -3.46
C PHE A 137 8.23 12.54 -2.46
N LEU A 138 7.08 12.60 -1.78
CA LEU A 138 6.71 13.68 -0.85
C LEU A 138 7.36 13.52 0.54
N GLY A 139 8.08 12.41 0.75
CA GLY A 139 8.75 12.10 2.00
C GLY A 139 7.98 11.10 2.87
N VAL A 140 8.48 10.92 4.08
CA VAL A 140 7.98 9.98 5.08
C VAL A 140 7.50 10.75 6.30
N LYS A 141 6.33 10.37 6.82
CA LYS A 141 5.82 10.85 8.13
C LYS A 141 5.63 9.66 9.06
N ARG A 142 6.08 9.81 10.30
CA ARG A 142 5.73 8.85 11.37
C ARG A 142 4.47 9.33 12.06
N CYS A 143 3.46 8.47 12.13
CA CYS A 143 2.13 8.81 12.61
C CYS A 143 1.54 7.67 13.43
N SER A 144 0.61 7.99 14.31
CA SER A 144 -0.28 7.00 14.91
C SER A 144 -1.21 6.45 13.83
N ILE A 145 -1.13 5.15 13.54
CA ILE A 145 -1.93 4.49 12.51
C ILE A 145 -2.76 3.39 13.17
N SER A 146 -4.06 3.35 12.86
CA SER A 146 -4.98 2.34 13.38
C SER A 146 -5.63 1.58 12.22
N TYR A 147 -5.67 0.26 12.37
CA TYR A 147 -6.40 -0.67 11.49
C TYR A 147 -7.44 -1.41 12.30
N ALA A 148 -8.63 -1.61 11.74
CA ALA A 148 -9.64 -2.46 12.31
C ALA A 148 -10.52 -3.12 11.24
N GLN A 149 -10.90 -4.37 11.49
CA GLN A 149 -11.88 -5.11 10.70
C GLN A 149 -13.26 -5.00 11.38
N HIS A 150 -14.30 -4.86 10.57
CA HIS A 150 -15.70 -4.79 10.99
C HIS A 150 -16.53 -5.81 10.20
N GLU A 151 -17.75 -6.02 10.60
CA GLU A 151 -18.67 -6.92 9.90
C GLU A 151 -18.88 -6.54 8.42
N THR A 152 -18.87 -5.24 8.10
CA THR A 152 -19.15 -4.72 6.75
C THR A 152 -17.90 -4.30 5.97
N GLY A 153 -16.71 -4.42 6.54
CA GLY A 153 -15.47 -3.97 5.89
C GLY A 153 -14.36 -3.61 6.85
N TRP A 154 -13.57 -2.62 6.50
CA TRP A 154 -12.37 -2.25 7.26
C TRP A 154 -12.22 -0.74 7.41
N THR A 155 -11.50 -0.36 8.46
CA THR A 155 -11.04 1.03 8.65
C THR A 155 -9.51 1.09 8.75
N PHE A 156 -8.95 2.17 8.21
CA PHE A 156 -7.53 2.48 8.29
C PHE A 156 -7.38 3.98 8.53
N THR A 157 -6.93 4.38 9.71
CA THR A 157 -7.01 5.78 10.13
C THR A 157 -5.68 6.35 10.60
N ILE A 158 -5.44 7.61 10.25
CA ILE A 158 -4.35 8.44 10.75
C ILE A 158 -4.99 9.76 11.21
N PRO A 159 -4.91 10.13 12.50
CA PRO A 159 -5.54 11.34 13.01
C PRO A 159 -5.23 12.56 12.14
N GLU A 160 -6.26 13.33 11.80
CA GLU A 160 -6.20 14.55 10.98
C GLU A 160 -5.76 14.36 9.51
N ILE A 161 -5.25 13.19 9.13
CA ILE A 161 -4.71 12.90 7.79
C ILE A 161 -5.63 11.96 7.01
N LEU A 162 -5.92 10.78 7.55
CA LEU A 162 -6.67 9.73 6.86
C LEU A 162 -7.83 9.22 7.72
N ASP A 163 -9.04 9.36 7.23
CA ASP A 163 -10.23 8.67 7.72
C ASP A 163 -10.64 7.64 6.64
N GLY A 164 -9.85 6.57 6.55
CA GLY A 164 -10.00 5.53 5.54
C GLY A 164 -11.03 4.49 5.99
N ARG A 165 -12.07 4.29 5.19
CA ARG A 165 -13.09 3.26 5.39
C ARG A 165 -13.44 2.62 4.07
N ILE A 166 -13.41 1.30 4.03
CA ILE A 166 -13.88 0.52 2.87
C ILE A 166 -14.94 -0.47 3.33
N GLU A 167 -15.97 -0.67 2.50
CA GLU A 167 -17.10 -1.55 2.76
C GLU A 167 -17.25 -2.55 1.62
N HIS A 168 -17.59 -3.79 1.96
CA HIS A 168 -17.83 -4.85 0.97
C HIS A 168 -18.88 -4.43 -0.05
N GLU A 169 -18.68 -4.79 -1.31
CA GLU A 169 -19.77 -4.81 -2.28
C GLU A 169 -20.59 -6.09 -2.11
N ALA A 170 -21.92 -5.92 -2.05
CA ALA A 170 -22.85 -7.03 -1.95
C ALA A 170 -22.97 -7.76 -3.29
N GLY A 171 -22.87 -9.07 -3.26
CA GLY A 171 -23.19 -9.93 -4.40
C GLY A 171 -24.70 -10.02 -4.66
N LYS A 172 -25.06 -10.76 -5.71
CA LYS A 172 -26.47 -11.01 -6.06
C LYS A 172 -27.19 -11.82 -4.98
N ASP A 173 -26.48 -12.81 -4.44
CA ASP A 173 -27.05 -13.70 -3.44
C ASP A 173 -26.84 -13.11 -2.04
N ARG A 174 -27.86 -13.21 -1.18
CA ARG A 174 -27.81 -12.62 0.17
C ARG A 174 -26.70 -13.26 1.00
N GLY A 175 -25.90 -12.42 1.65
CA GLY A 175 -24.78 -12.84 2.51
C GLY A 175 -23.48 -13.10 1.76
N GLU A 176 -23.51 -13.12 0.42
CA GLU A 176 -22.30 -13.22 -0.38
C GLU A 176 -21.73 -11.83 -0.69
N ILE A 177 -20.40 -11.75 -0.76
CA ILE A 177 -19.67 -10.54 -1.13
C ILE A 177 -19.02 -10.73 -2.51
N VAL A 178 -18.81 -9.65 -3.24
CA VAL A 178 -18.18 -9.71 -4.56
C VAL A 178 -16.69 -9.98 -4.41
N LYS A 179 -16.21 -11.04 -5.10
CA LYS A 179 -14.79 -11.42 -5.14
C LYS A 179 -14.33 -11.58 -6.57
N VAL A 180 -13.05 -11.27 -6.80
CA VAL A 180 -12.37 -11.59 -8.05
C VAL A 180 -11.16 -12.43 -7.69
N SER A 181 -11.00 -13.58 -8.33
CA SER A 181 -9.95 -14.55 -7.95
C SER A 181 -9.07 -14.91 -9.12
N ASN A 182 -7.85 -15.39 -8.79
CA ASN A 182 -6.87 -15.88 -9.75
C ASN A 182 -6.38 -14.80 -10.73
N LEU A 183 -6.17 -13.59 -10.24
CA LEU A 183 -5.65 -12.46 -11.01
C LEU A 183 -4.12 -12.52 -11.12
N LYS A 184 -3.58 -12.00 -12.21
CA LYS A 184 -2.15 -11.66 -12.32
C LYS A 184 -1.88 -10.27 -11.73
N TYR A 185 -2.44 -9.99 -10.59
CA TYR A 185 -2.33 -8.69 -9.94
C TYR A 185 -1.14 -8.67 -8.97
N TRP A 186 -0.36 -7.60 -8.99
CA TRP A 186 0.88 -7.51 -8.22
C TRP A 186 0.66 -7.51 -6.70
N VAL A 187 -0.52 -7.05 -6.24
CA VAL A 187 -0.87 -7.03 -4.82
C VAL A 187 -1.14 -8.44 -4.32
N ALA A 188 -2.09 -9.11 -4.95
CA ALA A 188 -2.51 -10.46 -4.58
C ALA A 188 -3.35 -11.08 -5.71
N PRO A 189 -3.46 -12.42 -5.78
CA PRO A 189 -4.30 -13.07 -6.79
C PRO A 189 -5.79 -12.91 -6.56
N ASP A 190 -6.20 -12.63 -5.32
CA ASP A 190 -7.60 -12.55 -4.93
C ASP A 190 -7.93 -11.19 -4.33
N ILE A 191 -9.06 -10.63 -4.74
CA ILE A 191 -9.56 -9.33 -4.30
C ILE A 191 -10.97 -9.49 -3.75
N ILE A 192 -11.24 -8.92 -2.58
CA ILE A 192 -12.60 -8.58 -2.16
C ILE A 192 -12.91 -7.19 -2.72
N VAL A 193 -13.95 -7.12 -3.56
CA VAL A 193 -14.41 -5.86 -4.14
C VAL A 193 -15.11 -5.05 -3.07
N CYS A 194 -14.69 -3.80 -2.93
CA CYS A 194 -15.20 -2.87 -1.95
C CYS A 194 -15.52 -1.53 -2.61
N LYS A 195 -16.16 -0.67 -1.84
CA LYS A 195 -16.33 0.76 -2.10
C LYS A 195 -15.87 1.59 -0.91
N GLY A 196 -15.51 2.82 -1.16
CA GLY A 196 -15.27 3.80 -0.11
C GLY A 196 -16.51 3.95 0.77
N GLY A 197 -16.38 3.63 2.05
CA GLY A 197 -17.44 3.81 3.02
C GLY A 197 -17.66 5.27 3.37
N ARG A 198 -18.59 5.50 4.30
CA ARG A 198 -18.92 6.84 4.74
C ARG A 198 -17.67 7.54 5.32
N ARG A 199 -17.29 8.70 4.77
CA ARG A 199 -16.11 9.49 5.14
C ARG A 199 -14.75 8.88 4.79
N SER A 200 -14.62 8.17 3.66
CA SER A 200 -13.30 7.77 3.21
C SER A 200 -12.54 8.96 2.61
N LYS A 201 -11.69 9.59 3.41
CA LYS A 201 -11.02 10.87 3.07
C LYS A 201 -9.55 10.87 3.45
N ILE A 202 -8.75 11.55 2.63
CA ILE A 202 -7.36 11.87 2.98
C ILE A 202 -7.10 13.36 2.80
N ARG A 203 -6.38 13.96 3.75
CA ARG A 203 -6.01 15.36 3.72
C ARG A 203 -4.57 15.53 4.17
N ASP A 204 -3.67 15.71 3.21
CA ASP A 204 -2.26 16.00 3.48
C ASP A 204 -1.53 16.48 2.22
N HIS A 205 -0.33 17.01 2.37
CA HIS A 205 0.52 17.51 1.28
C HIS A 205 -0.20 18.44 0.30
N GLY A 206 -1.12 19.27 0.79
CA GLY A 206 -1.95 20.16 -0.03
C GLY A 206 -3.07 19.46 -0.81
N ARG A 207 -3.33 18.17 -0.56
CA ARG A 207 -4.44 17.39 -1.11
C ARG A 207 -5.56 17.29 -0.10
N ASN A 208 -6.79 17.25 -0.60
CA ASN A 208 -7.99 17.02 0.20
C ASN A 208 -8.96 16.24 -0.67
N TRP A 209 -8.88 14.90 -0.57
CA TRP A 209 -9.66 14.01 -1.41
C TRP A 209 -10.70 13.26 -0.61
N ASP A 210 -11.86 13.09 -1.23
CA ASP A 210 -12.98 12.30 -0.73
C ASP A 210 -13.23 11.12 -1.67
N PHE A 211 -13.09 9.92 -1.16
CA PHE A 211 -13.25 8.66 -1.88
C PHE A 211 -14.53 7.92 -1.47
N THR A 212 -15.45 8.60 -0.80
CA THR A 212 -16.74 8.03 -0.43
C THR A 212 -17.48 7.53 -1.67
N GLY A 213 -17.84 6.25 -1.69
CA GLY A 213 -18.49 5.59 -2.82
C GLY A 213 -17.56 5.23 -4.00
N GLY A 214 -16.32 5.69 -3.99
CA GLY A 214 -15.33 5.31 -5.00
C GLY A 214 -14.85 3.87 -4.86
N SER A 215 -14.16 3.37 -5.89
CA SER A 215 -13.65 2.00 -5.91
C SER A 215 -12.69 1.73 -4.77
N ALA A 216 -12.87 0.58 -4.14
CA ALA A 216 -11.98 0.11 -3.10
C ALA A 216 -11.76 -1.40 -3.23
N GLU A 217 -10.67 -1.87 -2.64
CA GLU A 217 -10.35 -3.28 -2.60
C GLU A 217 -9.67 -3.66 -1.28
N TYR A 218 -9.87 -4.90 -0.91
CA TYR A 218 -9.13 -5.56 0.15
C TYR A 218 -8.46 -6.81 -0.41
N CYS A 219 -7.21 -7.02 -0.02
CA CYS A 219 -6.42 -8.20 -0.37
C CYS A 219 -5.67 -8.71 0.86
N ALA A 220 -5.67 -10.03 1.07
CA ALA A 220 -4.65 -10.65 1.92
C ALA A 220 -3.34 -10.70 1.13
N VAL A 221 -2.24 -10.30 1.74
CA VAL A 221 -0.94 -10.20 1.08
C VAL A 221 0.11 -11.10 1.73
N ASP A 222 1.00 -11.64 0.88
CA ASP A 222 2.21 -12.36 1.27
C ASP A 222 3.32 -11.91 0.32
N TRP A 223 4.03 -10.87 0.72
CA TRP A 223 5.05 -10.20 -0.08
C TRP A 223 6.44 -10.49 0.45
N SER A 224 7.41 -10.50 -0.46
CA SER A 224 8.81 -10.67 -0.10
C SER A 224 9.74 -9.89 -1.04
N GLY A 225 10.94 -9.66 -0.55
CA GLY A 225 12.04 -9.11 -1.30
C GLY A 225 13.31 -9.91 -1.13
N PRO A 226 14.27 -9.68 -2.06
CA PRO A 226 15.36 -10.59 -2.40
C PRO A 226 16.17 -11.11 -1.26
#